data_ab3b656070870c796947df0baced28e8
#
_entry.id   ab3b656070870c796947df0baced28e8
#
_cell.length_a   1.000
_cell.length_b   1.000
_cell.length_c   1.000
_cell.angle_alpha   90.00
_cell.angle_beta   90.00
_cell.angle_gamma   90.00
#
_symmetry.space_group_name_H-M   'P 1'
#
loop_
_entity.id
_entity.type
_entity.pdbx_description
1 polymer ?
#
loop_
_entity_poly.entity_id
_entity_poly.type
_entity_poly.pdbx_seq_one_letter_code
_entity_poly.pdbx_strand_id
1 'polypeptide(L)'
;INDRMVEDAPNISVILPQFMDFCGGSVLVAHNADFDTGFIRHNCEVLGLPYDYTYVDTLGMARSFLEGLKNYKLDTVVEAMGCTLANHHRAVDDAGATADVFVRFLERFKKKNIRDLDELNTYSAMSVDAIKKLKTYHIILLAKNEIGRINLYRLVSLSHLDYYARRPRIPKSVLAKYREGLIIGSACEAGELFRAVVDERPEEEIARIVEFYDYLEIQPTGNNEFMIRDPKMTKVSTVADLQDLNRKIVELGEKFNKPVCATCDVHFLNPEDEVYRRIIMSNKGFGDADLQPPLYLRTTEEMLDEFQYLGAEKAEEVVVTNT
;
A
#
# COMPACT_ATOMS: atom_id res chain seq x y z
N ILE A 1 15.89 24.41 -2.51
CA ILE A 1 14.83 25.43 -2.58
C ILE A 1 14.70 26.05 -1.19
N ASN A 2 14.57 27.35 -1.11
CA ASN A 2 14.31 28.10 0.13
C ASN A 2 13.21 29.15 -0.12
N ASP A 3 12.67 29.74 0.94
CA ASP A 3 11.51 30.64 0.88
C ASP A 3 11.72 31.82 -0.08
N ARG A 4 12.93 32.40 -0.14
CA ARG A 4 13.26 33.48 -1.05
C ARG A 4 13.14 33.10 -2.53
N MET A 5 13.35 31.83 -2.87
CA MET A 5 13.25 31.34 -4.26
C MET A 5 11.81 31.18 -4.72
N VAL A 6 10.85 31.13 -3.81
CA VAL A 6 9.43 30.92 -4.08
C VAL A 6 8.57 32.10 -3.64
N GLU A 7 9.18 33.18 -3.14
CA GLU A 7 8.49 34.36 -2.62
C GLU A 7 7.54 34.99 -3.66
N ASP A 8 7.97 35.04 -4.93
CA ASP A 8 7.20 35.58 -6.05
C ASP A 8 6.45 34.47 -6.86
N ALA A 9 6.49 33.23 -6.39
CA ALA A 9 5.84 32.15 -7.12
C ALA A 9 4.30 32.22 -6.95
N PRO A 10 3.53 32.00 -8.01
CA PRO A 10 2.08 31.94 -7.90
C PRO A 10 1.63 30.80 -7.01
N ASN A 11 0.49 30.99 -6.31
CA ASN A 11 -0.09 29.96 -5.47
C ASN A 11 -0.56 28.77 -6.32
N ILE A 12 -0.55 27.58 -5.70
CA ILE A 12 -0.97 26.32 -6.33
C ILE A 12 -2.38 26.38 -6.91
N SER A 13 -3.29 27.15 -6.27
CA SER A 13 -4.67 27.37 -6.75
C SER A 13 -4.75 28.10 -8.10
N VAL A 14 -3.69 28.82 -8.49
CA VAL A 14 -3.57 29.51 -9.77
C VAL A 14 -2.86 28.62 -10.82
N ILE A 15 -1.80 27.94 -10.38
CA ILE A 15 -0.95 27.17 -11.29
C ILE A 15 -1.58 25.82 -11.65
N LEU A 16 -2.21 25.14 -10.69
CA LEU A 16 -2.72 23.81 -10.93
C LEU A 16 -3.78 23.75 -12.04
N PRO A 17 -4.79 24.63 -12.11
CA PRO A 17 -5.71 24.63 -13.25
C PRO A 17 -5.00 24.79 -14.61
N GLN A 18 -4.01 25.70 -14.67
CA GLN A 18 -3.22 25.90 -15.91
C GLN A 18 -2.39 24.66 -16.28
N PHE A 19 -1.82 24.00 -15.28
CA PHE A 19 -1.10 22.75 -15.48
C PHE A 19 -2.03 21.63 -15.97
N MET A 20 -3.24 21.53 -15.38
CA MET A 20 -4.24 20.54 -15.79
C MET A 20 -4.70 20.78 -17.24
N ASP A 21 -4.95 22.03 -17.62
CA ASP A 21 -5.28 22.40 -19.00
C ASP A 21 -4.14 22.06 -19.97
N PHE A 22 -2.90 22.35 -19.59
CA PHE A 22 -1.71 22.01 -20.38
C PHE A 22 -1.57 20.50 -20.57
N CYS A 23 -1.85 19.71 -19.55
CA CYS A 23 -1.77 18.24 -19.60
C CYS A 23 -2.97 17.59 -20.29
N GLY A 24 -4.03 18.33 -20.59
CA GLY A 24 -5.32 17.81 -21.05
C GLY A 24 -5.21 16.73 -22.14
N GLY A 25 -5.75 15.53 -21.84
CA GLY A 25 -5.73 14.37 -22.75
C GLY A 25 -4.37 13.68 -22.92
N SER A 26 -3.33 14.08 -22.18
CA SER A 26 -1.99 13.49 -22.24
C SER A 26 -1.80 12.42 -21.16
N VAL A 27 -0.91 11.46 -21.44
CA VAL A 27 -0.39 10.52 -20.44
C VAL A 27 0.77 11.20 -19.71
N LEU A 28 0.69 11.26 -18.39
CA LEU A 28 1.75 11.82 -17.56
C LEU A 28 2.91 10.83 -17.45
N VAL A 29 4.14 11.30 -17.51
CA VAL A 29 5.33 10.46 -17.34
C VAL A 29 6.21 11.04 -16.24
N ALA A 30 6.51 10.23 -15.24
CA ALA A 30 7.38 10.63 -14.14
C ALA A 30 8.31 9.49 -13.71
N HIS A 31 9.30 9.80 -12.89
CA HIS A 31 10.19 8.81 -12.28
C HIS A 31 9.86 8.66 -10.79
N ASN A 32 9.28 7.53 -10.39
CA ASN A 32 8.58 7.33 -9.12
C ASN A 32 7.27 8.13 -9.09
N ALA A 33 6.46 7.90 -10.12
CA ALA A 33 5.30 8.71 -10.48
C ALA A 33 4.27 8.90 -9.36
N ASP A 34 4.12 7.94 -8.43
CA ASP A 34 3.22 8.06 -7.27
C ASP A 34 3.54 9.30 -6.41
N PHE A 35 4.82 9.71 -6.37
CA PHE A 35 5.22 10.92 -5.64
C PHE A 35 4.65 12.18 -6.29
N ASP A 36 4.91 12.38 -7.58
CA ASP A 36 4.49 13.59 -8.31
C ASP A 36 2.97 13.63 -8.49
N THR A 37 2.38 12.52 -8.90
CA THR A 37 0.92 12.41 -9.11
C THR A 37 0.15 12.52 -7.79
N GLY A 38 0.73 12.07 -6.68
CA GLY A 38 0.17 12.23 -5.33
C GLY A 38 -0.01 13.70 -4.93
N PHE A 39 0.99 14.55 -5.22
CA PHE A 39 0.89 16.00 -4.98
C PHE A 39 -0.18 16.66 -5.84
N ILE A 40 -0.21 16.33 -7.13
CA ILE A 40 -1.20 16.88 -8.07
C ILE A 40 -2.60 16.48 -7.60
N ARG A 41 -2.83 15.22 -7.34
CA ARG A 41 -4.12 14.68 -6.90
C ARG A 41 -4.62 15.32 -5.62
N HIS A 42 -3.79 15.35 -4.58
CA HIS A 42 -4.15 15.99 -3.31
C HIS A 42 -4.59 17.45 -3.50
N ASN A 43 -3.85 18.23 -4.29
CA ASN A 43 -4.22 19.62 -4.52
C ASN A 43 -5.46 19.74 -5.43
N CYS A 44 -5.71 18.82 -6.35
CA CYS A 44 -6.98 18.76 -7.08
C CYS A 44 -8.17 18.53 -6.13
N GLU A 45 -8.03 17.58 -5.18
CA GLU A 45 -9.05 17.33 -4.15
C GLU A 45 -9.33 18.58 -3.31
N VAL A 46 -8.29 19.24 -2.81
CA VAL A 46 -8.42 20.48 -2.01
C VAL A 46 -9.10 21.61 -2.79
N LEU A 47 -8.85 21.70 -4.08
CA LEU A 47 -9.38 22.78 -4.94
C LEU A 47 -10.69 22.38 -5.66
N GLY A 48 -11.22 21.16 -5.44
CA GLY A 48 -12.40 20.65 -6.11
C GLY A 48 -12.25 20.49 -7.62
N LEU A 49 -11.02 20.24 -8.10
CA LEU A 49 -10.72 20.02 -9.51
C LEU A 49 -10.79 18.53 -9.85
N PRO A 50 -11.28 18.16 -11.06
CA PRO A 50 -11.28 16.77 -11.48
C PRO A 50 -9.84 16.27 -11.67
N TYR A 51 -9.57 15.04 -11.26
CA TYR A 51 -8.31 14.34 -11.50
C TYR A 51 -8.60 13.00 -12.19
N ASP A 52 -8.35 12.94 -13.49
CA ASP A 52 -8.50 11.73 -14.30
C ASP A 52 -7.34 11.65 -15.30
N TYR A 53 -6.20 11.16 -14.84
CA TYR A 53 -4.99 11.04 -15.66
C TYR A 53 -4.39 9.65 -15.60
N THR A 54 -4.11 9.11 -16.79
CA THR A 54 -3.23 7.96 -16.94
C THR A 54 -1.79 8.40 -16.75
N TYR A 55 -1.00 7.65 -16.01
CA TYR A 55 0.43 7.93 -15.88
C TYR A 55 1.29 6.69 -16.12
N VAL A 56 2.54 6.95 -16.49
CA VAL A 56 3.57 5.95 -16.72
C VAL A 56 4.76 6.23 -15.80
N ASP A 57 5.21 5.21 -15.08
CA ASP A 57 6.33 5.30 -14.15
C ASP A 57 7.61 4.74 -14.77
N THR A 58 8.56 5.63 -15.08
CA THR A 58 9.88 5.22 -15.61
C THR A 58 10.72 4.45 -14.58
N LEU A 59 10.43 4.55 -13.27
CA LEU A 59 11.06 3.71 -12.24
C LEU A 59 10.59 2.26 -12.39
N GLY A 60 9.29 2.04 -12.59
CA GLY A 60 8.72 0.72 -12.87
C GLY A 60 9.31 0.11 -14.15
N MET A 61 9.39 0.91 -15.22
CA MET A 61 10.03 0.51 -16.47
C MET A 61 11.51 0.15 -16.27
N ALA A 62 12.27 0.98 -15.55
CA ALA A 62 13.69 0.72 -15.31
C ALA A 62 13.88 -0.61 -14.55
N ARG A 63 13.06 -0.89 -13.55
CA ARG A 63 13.08 -2.17 -12.83
C ARG A 63 12.78 -3.38 -13.71
N SER A 64 11.91 -3.21 -14.72
CA SER A 64 11.49 -4.29 -15.61
C SER A 64 12.44 -4.51 -16.80
N PHE A 65 13.13 -3.47 -17.28
CA PHE A 65 13.89 -3.51 -18.51
C PHE A 65 15.39 -3.28 -18.35
N LEU A 66 15.87 -2.87 -17.16
CA LEU A 66 17.28 -2.64 -16.88
C LEU A 66 17.73 -3.56 -15.73
N GLU A 67 18.44 -4.62 -16.07
CA GLU A 67 18.96 -5.56 -15.09
C GLU A 67 20.32 -5.11 -14.53
N GLY A 68 20.64 -5.53 -13.30
CA GLY A 68 21.98 -5.39 -12.73
C GLY A 68 22.37 -4.00 -12.22
N LEU A 69 21.45 -3.04 -12.15
CA LEU A 69 21.75 -1.74 -11.57
C LEU A 69 21.82 -1.82 -10.04
N LYS A 70 22.79 -1.09 -9.44
CA LYS A 70 22.94 -1.00 -7.98
C LYS A 70 21.72 -0.40 -7.28
N ASN A 71 21.02 0.51 -7.94
CA ASN A 71 19.74 1.12 -7.56
C ASN A 71 19.05 1.65 -8.83
N TYR A 72 17.81 2.13 -8.67
CA TYR A 72 16.99 2.65 -9.76
C TYR A 72 16.60 4.11 -9.54
N LYS A 73 17.46 4.91 -8.90
CA LYS A 73 17.30 6.36 -8.82
C LYS A 73 17.46 6.96 -10.21
N LEU A 74 16.88 8.15 -10.41
CA LEU A 74 16.90 8.81 -11.73
C LEU A 74 18.32 8.98 -12.29
N ASP A 75 19.27 9.42 -11.47
CA ASP A 75 20.68 9.56 -11.83
C ASP A 75 21.28 8.26 -12.38
N THR A 76 21.07 7.15 -11.67
CA THR A 76 21.58 5.83 -12.09
C THR A 76 20.92 5.34 -13.37
N VAL A 77 19.60 5.59 -13.54
CA VAL A 77 18.87 5.21 -14.75
C VAL A 77 19.29 6.06 -15.96
N VAL A 78 19.46 7.37 -15.77
CA VAL A 78 19.97 8.31 -16.78
C VAL A 78 21.32 7.86 -17.31
N GLU A 79 22.27 7.54 -16.42
CA GLU A 79 23.60 7.04 -16.79
C GLU A 79 23.50 5.72 -17.56
N ALA A 80 22.72 4.75 -17.06
CA ALA A 80 22.54 3.44 -17.70
C ALA A 80 21.86 3.51 -19.07
N MET A 81 21.07 4.56 -19.34
CA MET A 81 20.40 4.79 -20.63
C MET A 81 21.23 5.67 -21.57
N GLY A 82 22.40 6.16 -21.14
CA GLY A 82 23.25 7.05 -21.94
C GLY A 82 22.64 8.43 -22.12
N CYS A 83 21.84 8.88 -21.16
CA CYS A 83 21.26 10.22 -21.10
C CYS A 83 22.10 11.13 -20.19
N THR A 84 21.82 12.43 -20.17
CA THR A 84 22.53 13.43 -19.34
C THR A 84 21.55 14.06 -18.34
N LEU A 85 22.01 14.29 -17.11
CA LEU A 85 21.31 15.04 -16.08
C LEU A 85 22.20 16.20 -15.65
N ALA A 86 21.87 17.43 -16.06
CA ALA A 86 22.76 18.57 -15.88
C ALA A 86 22.80 19.11 -14.44
N ASN A 87 21.65 19.30 -13.80
CA ASN A 87 21.53 19.86 -12.45
C ASN A 87 20.57 19.02 -11.61
N HIS A 88 21.08 18.00 -10.95
CA HIS A 88 20.28 17.13 -10.10
C HIS A 88 19.53 17.91 -9.00
N HIS A 89 18.26 17.53 -8.74
CA HIS A 89 17.33 18.19 -7.81
C HIS A 89 16.76 19.54 -8.31
N ARG A 90 16.85 19.81 -9.59
CA ARG A 90 16.11 20.89 -10.20
C ARG A 90 14.97 20.29 -11.04
N ALA A 91 13.71 20.58 -10.65
CA ALA A 91 12.53 19.92 -11.21
C ALA A 91 12.48 19.90 -12.75
N VAL A 92 12.89 21.00 -13.39
CA VAL A 92 12.94 21.10 -14.89
C VAL A 92 14.00 20.17 -15.47
N ASP A 93 15.18 20.07 -14.85
CA ASP A 93 16.27 19.23 -15.32
C ASP A 93 15.95 17.75 -15.08
N ASP A 94 15.34 17.42 -13.93
CA ASP A 94 14.88 16.06 -13.61
C ASP A 94 13.73 15.62 -14.56
N ALA A 95 12.79 16.52 -14.88
CA ALA A 95 11.74 16.27 -15.86
C ALA A 95 12.29 16.04 -17.27
N GLY A 96 13.27 16.88 -17.71
CA GLY A 96 13.96 16.73 -19.00
C GLY A 96 14.68 15.39 -19.08
N ALA A 97 15.45 15.03 -18.06
CA ALA A 97 16.15 13.74 -17.99
C ALA A 97 15.16 12.54 -17.99
N THR A 98 14.02 12.67 -17.29
CA THR A 98 12.97 11.66 -17.31
C THR A 98 12.36 11.49 -18.71
N ALA A 99 12.16 12.60 -19.44
CA ALA A 99 11.68 12.57 -20.83
C ALA A 99 12.69 11.86 -21.75
N ASP A 100 13.98 12.17 -21.63
CA ASP A 100 15.03 11.49 -22.40
C ASP A 100 15.08 9.98 -22.10
N VAL A 101 15.01 9.60 -20.84
CA VAL A 101 14.93 8.19 -20.41
C VAL A 101 13.69 7.53 -21.02
N PHE A 102 12.53 8.19 -21.00
CA PHE A 102 11.31 7.64 -21.57
C PHE A 102 11.42 7.46 -23.10
N VAL A 103 11.98 8.42 -23.81
CA VAL A 103 12.23 8.29 -25.27
C VAL A 103 13.12 7.08 -25.56
N ARG A 104 14.17 6.86 -24.76
CA ARG A 104 15.01 5.66 -24.90
C ARG A 104 14.24 4.36 -24.62
N PHE A 105 13.32 4.37 -23.68
CA PHE A 105 12.43 3.22 -23.48
C PHE A 105 11.52 2.99 -24.68
N LEU A 106 10.94 4.03 -25.28
CA LEU A 106 10.13 3.90 -26.51
C LEU A 106 10.91 3.27 -27.66
N GLU A 107 12.20 3.61 -27.82
CA GLU A 107 13.07 2.97 -28.81
C GLU A 107 13.25 1.47 -28.53
N ARG A 108 13.40 1.08 -27.26
CA ARG A 108 13.49 -0.33 -26.84
C ARG A 108 12.16 -1.08 -27.04
N PHE A 109 11.03 -0.41 -26.77
CA PHE A 109 9.70 -0.99 -26.96
C PHE A 109 9.43 -1.27 -28.42
N LYS A 110 9.77 -0.36 -29.32
CA LYS A 110 9.69 -0.59 -30.77
C LYS A 110 10.46 -1.84 -31.21
N LYS A 111 11.67 -2.06 -30.67
CA LYS A 111 12.48 -3.25 -30.96
C LYS A 111 11.86 -4.56 -30.42
N LYS A 112 11.01 -4.47 -29.39
CA LYS A 112 10.31 -5.59 -28.76
C LYS A 112 8.86 -5.75 -29.24
N ASN A 113 8.43 -4.95 -30.24
CA ASN A 113 7.06 -4.87 -30.76
C ASN A 113 6.00 -4.53 -29.68
N ILE A 114 6.37 -3.79 -28.64
CA ILE A 114 5.44 -3.26 -27.64
C ILE A 114 4.85 -1.96 -28.23
N ARG A 115 3.53 -1.91 -28.43
CA ARG A 115 2.83 -0.86 -29.19
C ARG A 115 1.91 0.01 -28.36
N ASP A 116 1.43 -0.52 -27.23
CA ASP A 116 0.48 0.12 -26.34
C ASP A 116 0.78 -0.19 -24.85
N LEU A 117 0.00 0.42 -23.96
CA LEU A 117 0.17 0.26 -22.51
C LEU A 117 -0.19 -1.15 -22.02
N ASP A 118 -1.11 -1.85 -22.67
CA ASP A 118 -1.51 -3.20 -22.29
C ASP A 118 -0.40 -4.20 -22.64
N GLU A 119 0.19 -4.06 -23.82
CA GLU A 119 1.38 -4.83 -24.22
C GLU A 119 2.57 -4.50 -23.31
N LEU A 120 2.77 -3.22 -22.93
CA LEU A 120 3.78 -2.80 -21.98
C LEU A 120 3.57 -3.44 -20.62
N ASN A 121 2.35 -3.42 -20.09
CA ASN A 121 2.00 -4.05 -18.83
C ASN A 121 2.23 -5.57 -18.85
N THR A 122 1.90 -6.21 -19.96
CA THR A 122 2.15 -7.64 -20.18
C THR A 122 3.63 -7.97 -20.22
N TYR A 123 4.41 -7.14 -20.92
CA TYR A 123 5.86 -7.32 -21.07
C TYR A 123 6.65 -6.97 -19.82
N SER A 124 6.16 -6.00 -19.07
CA SER A 124 6.72 -5.59 -17.78
C SER A 124 6.29 -6.48 -16.61
N ALA A 125 5.78 -7.70 -16.91
CA ALA A 125 5.65 -8.74 -15.89
C ALA A 125 6.98 -8.80 -15.13
N MET A 126 6.97 -8.23 -13.93
CA MET A 126 8.18 -8.00 -13.15
C MET A 126 8.94 -9.30 -13.00
N SER A 127 10.25 -9.26 -13.20
CA SER A 127 11.10 -10.39 -12.85
C SER A 127 10.88 -10.75 -11.37
N VAL A 128 11.06 -12.01 -11.02
CA VAL A 128 10.95 -12.47 -9.61
C VAL A 128 11.80 -11.59 -8.67
N ASP A 129 12.97 -11.17 -9.12
CA ASP A 129 13.87 -10.30 -8.35
C ASP A 129 13.33 -8.86 -8.18
N ALA A 130 12.60 -8.34 -9.14
CA ALA A 130 11.92 -7.06 -9.01
C ALA A 130 10.73 -7.18 -8.03
N ILE A 131 9.93 -8.24 -8.14
CA ILE A 131 8.83 -8.53 -7.20
C ILE A 131 9.36 -8.64 -5.75
N LYS A 132 10.51 -9.27 -5.54
CA LYS A 132 11.15 -9.39 -4.23
C LYS A 132 11.52 -8.06 -3.57
N LYS A 133 11.60 -6.97 -4.32
CA LYS A 133 11.91 -5.62 -3.83
C LYS A 133 10.67 -4.76 -3.54
N LEU A 134 9.48 -5.19 -3.94
CA LEU A 134 8.24 -4.46 -3.71
C LEU A 134 7.88 -4.40 -2.22
N LYS A 135 7.11 -3.37 -1.82
CA LYS A 135 6.47 -3.31 -0.51
C LYS A 135 5.53 -4.50 -0.36
N THR A 136 5.47 -5.06 0.82
CA THR A 136 4.57 -6.18 1.15
C THR A 136 3.58 -5.76 2.21
N TYR A 137 2.41 -6.39 2.18
CA TYR A 137 1.34 -6.21 3.14
C TYR A 137 0.95 -7.57 3.73
N HIS A 138 0.38 -7.55 4.91
CA HIS A 138 -0.24 -8.74 5.47
C HIS A 138 -1.54 -9.06 4.74
N ILE A 139 -1.88 -10.34 4.69
CA ILE A 139 -3.11 -10.85 4.10
C ILE A 139 -3.52 -12.10 4.85
N ILE A 140 -4.83 -12.31 5.03
CA ILE A 140 -5.39 -13.54 5.60
C ILE A 140 -5.91 -14.42 4.46
N LEU A 141 -5.57 -15.69 4.51
CA LEU A 141 -6.05 -16.70 3.57
C LEU A 141 -6.68 -17.85 4.35
N LEU A 142 -7.96 -18.07 4.16
CA LEU A 142 -8.71 -19.16 4.77
C LEU A 142 -9.13 -20.17 3.71
N ALA A 143 -8.92 -21.45 3.96
CA ALA A 143 -9.37 -22.53 3.07
C ALA A 143 -10.87 -22.79 3.32
N LYS A 144 -11.71 -22.51 2.33
CA LYS A 144 -13.17 -22.74 2.36
C LYS A 144 -13.52 -24.21 2.12
N ASN A 145 -12.73 -24.90 1.33
CA ASN A 145 -12.98 -26.29 0.89
C ASN A 145 -11.65 -26.97 0.53
N GLU A 146 -11.72 -28.20 0.02
CA GLU A 146 -10.55 -29.01 -0.34
C GLU A 146 -9.73 -28.38 -1.48
N ILE A 147 -10.36 -27.73 -2.46
CA ILE A 147 -9.66 -26.99 -3.52
C ILE A 147 -8.86 -25.84 -2.91
N GLY A 148 -9.48 -25.07 -2.00
CA GLY A 148 -8.82 -23.98 -1.29
C GLY A 148 -7.65 -24.47 -0.44
N ARG A 149 -7.77 -25.63 0.23
CA ARG A 149 -6.67 -26.23 0.98
C ARG A 149 -5.47 -26.54 0.09
N ILE A 150 -5.70 -27.15 -1.07
CA ILE A 150 -4.65 -27.43 -2.05
C ILE A 150 -4.03 -26.14 -2.58
N ASN A 151 -4.85 -25.15 -2.93
CA ASN A 151 -4.39 -23.86 -3.43
C ASN A 151 -3.60 -23.09 -2.37
N LEU A 152 -4.01 -23.14 -1.10
CA LEU A 152 -3.26 -22.56 0.02
C LEU A 152 -1.85 -23.18 0.13
N TYR A 153 -1.74 -24.52 0.06
CA TYR A 153 -0.43 -25.18 0.09
C TYR A 153 0.45 -24.79 -1.11
N ARG A 154 -0.13 -24.64 -2.30
CA ARG A 154 0.59 -24.14 -3.48
C ARG A 154 1.11 -22.72 -3.28
N LEU A 155 0.27 -21.83 -2.78
CA LEU A 155 0.64 -20.44 -2.49
C LEU A 155 1.75 -20.36 -1.45
N VAL A 156 1.64 -21.12 -0.35
CA VAL A 156 2.70 -21.22 0.66
C VAL A 156 4.00 -21.72 0.05
N SER A 157 3.95 -22.78 -0.75
CA SER A 157 5.14 -23.31 -1.44
C SER A 157 5.78 -22.27 -2.35
N LEU A 158 5.01 -21.62 -3.22
CA LEU A 158 5.49 -20.57 -4.13
C LEU A 158 6.08 -19.39 -3.36
N SER A 159 5.46 -18.99 -2.24
CA SER A 159 5.94 -17.88 -1.42
C SER A 159 7.31 -18.11 -0.82
N HIS A 160 7.67 -19.38 -0.57
CA HIS A 160 8.96 -19.76 0.00
C HIS A 160 10.00 -20.13 -1.06
N LEU A 161 9.60 -20.79 -2.14
CA LEU A 161 10.52 -21.28 -3.16
C LEU A 161 10.86 -20.20 -4.19
N ASP A 162 9.85 -19.47 -4.69
CA ASP A 162 10.03 -18.55 -5.80
C ASP A 162 10.11 -17.09 -5.35
N TYR A 163 9.28 -16.70 -4.37
CA TYR A 163 9.08 -15.28 -4.02
C TYR A 163 9.64 -14.88 -2.64
N TYR A 164 10.41 -15.74 -2.00
CA TYR A 164 11.00 -15.43 -0.68
C TYR A 164 12.04 -14.30 -0.77
N ALA A 165 11.84 -13.25 0.03
CA ALA A 165 12.85 -12.24 0.26
C ALA A 165 12.68 -11.64 1.66
N ARG A 166 13.51 -12.08 2.59
CA ARG A 166 13.45 -11.82 4.05
C ARG A 166 12.20 -12.40 4.72
N ARG A 167 11.11 -12.55 3.99
CA ARG A 167 9.83 -13.15 4.39
C ARG A 167 9.16 -13.79 3.18
N PRO A 168 8.24 -14.74 3.37
CA PRO A 168 7.42 -15.28 2.29
C PRO A 168 6.57 -14.16 1.67
N ARG A 169 6.41 -14.17 0.35
CA ARG A 169 5.63 -13.18 -0.40
C ARG A 169 4.75 -13.88 -1.43
N ILE A 170 3.59 -13.30 -1.67
CA ILE A 170 2.66 -13.79 -2.71
C ILE A 170 2.28 -12.60 -3.58
N PRO A 171 2.70 -12.55 -4.86
CA PRO A 171 2.20 -11.56 -5.80
C PRO A 171 0.68 -11.67 -5.95
N LYS A 172 -0.05 -10.55 -6.01
CA LYS A 172 -1.52 -10.55 -6.20
C LYS A 172 -1.95 -11.33 -7.44
N SER A 173 -1.17 -11.27 -8.53
CA SER A 173 -1.44 -12.03 -9.76
C SER A 173 -1.33 -13.54 -9.55
N VAL A 174 -0.40 -14.00 -8.72
CA VAL A 174 -0.28 -15.42 -8.35
C VAL A 174 -1.41 -15.83 -7.42
N LEU A 175 -1.77 -14.98 -6.45
CA LEU A 175 -2.91 -15.23 -5.58
C LEU A 175 -4.21 -15.31 -6.38
N ALA A 176 -4.45 -14.40 -7.32
CA ALA A 176 -5.63 -14.42 -8.19
C ALA A 176 -5.75 -15.73 -8.98
N LYS A 177 -4.63 -16.27 -9.46
CA LYS A 177 -4.59 -17.56 -10.17
C LYS A 177 -5.03 -18.76 -9.32
N TYR A 178 -4.76 -18.72 -8.01
CA TYR A 178 -5.06 -19.80 -7.06
C TYR A 178 -6.14 -19.42 -6.05
N ARG A 179 -6.99 -18.42 -6.39
CA ARG A 179 -8.02 -17.89 -5.49
C ARG A 179 -9.16 -18.86 -5.21
N GLU A 180 -9.43 -19.79 -6.13
CA GLU A 180 -10.56 -20.72 -6.01
C GLU A 180 -10.51 -21.52 -4.69
N GLY A 181 -11.63 -21.52 -3.97
CA GLY A 181 -11.77 -22.19 -2.68
C GLY A 181 -11.12 -21.49 -1.50
N LEU A 182 -10.59 -20.27 -1.68
CA LEU A 182 -10.06 -19.42 -0.61
C LEU A 182 -11.03 -18.30 -0.27
N ILE A 183 -11.00 -17.88 0.99
CA ILE A 183 -11.56 -16.62 1.50
C ILE A 183 -10.36 -15.73 1.84
N ILE A 184 -10.39 -14.49 1.35
CA ILE A 184 -9.28 -13.53 1.48
C ILE A 184 -9.70 -12.37 2.35
N GLY A 185 -8.99 -12.16 3.47
CA GLY A 185 -9.20 -11.07 4.41
C GLY A 185 -8.17 -9.96 4.31
N SER A 186 -8.57 -8.74 4.66
CA SER A 186 -7.72 -7.53 4.56
C SER A 186 -6.59 -7.47 5.58
N ALA A 187 -6.60 -8.34 6.57
CA ALA A 187 -5.65 -8.41 7.67
C ALA A 187 -5.58 -7.15 8.56
N CYS A 188 -4.55 -7.09 9.43
CA CYS A 188 -4.33 -6.10 10.47
C CYS A 188 -3.85 -4.74 9.93
N GLU A 189 -3.28 -3.93 10.83
CA GLU A 189 -2.69 -2.61 10.52
C GLU A 189 -1.54 -2.67 9.49
N ALA A 190 -0.90 -3.82 9.33
CA ALA A 190 0.11 -4.07 8.29
C ALA A 190 -0.50 -4.53 6.95
N GLY A 191 -1.82 -4.65 6.86
CA GLY A 191 -2.58 -4.93 5.66
C GLY A 191 -2.61 -3.75 4.69
N GLU A 192 -2.88 -4.03 3.42
CA GLU A 192 -2.91 -3.00 2.38
C GLU A 192 -4.07 -2.02 2.58
N LEU A 193 -5.26 -2.52 2.96
CA LEU A 193 -6.43 -1.68 3.18
C LEU A 193 -6.22 -0.70 4.33
N PHE A 194 -5.80 -1.21 5.50
CA PHE A 194 -5.57 -0.35 6.66
C PHE A 194 -4.55 0.74 6.35
N ARG A 195 -3.44 0.39 5.68
CA ARG A 195 -2.42 1.36 5.24
C ARG A 195 -2.96 2.37 4.24
N ALA A 196 -3.81 1.96 3.32
CA ALA A 196 -4.42 2.87 2.36
C ALA A 196 -5.37 3.88 3.04
N VAL A 197 -6.11 3.44 4.07
CA VAL A 197 -6.99 4.31 4.87
C VAL A 197 -6.17 5.31 5.70
N VAL A 198 -5.11 4.86 6.40
CA VAL A 198 -4.19 5.73 7.15
C VAL A 198 -3.49 6.74 6.25
N ASP A 199 -3.06 6.31 5.06
CA ASP A 199 -2.40 7.17 4.07
C ASP A 199 -3.40 8.11 3.36
N GLU A 200 -4.72 7.99 3.65
CA GLU A 200 -5.81 8.75 2.99
C GLU A 200 -5.71 8.66 1.47
N ARG A 201 -5.51 7.44 0.96
CA ARG A 201 -5.45 7.24 -0.49
C ARG A 201 -6.78 7.57 -1.14
N PRO A 202 -6.79 7.91 -2.44
CA PRO A 202 -8.03 8.23 -3.14
C PRO A 202 -9.07 7.14 -3.00
N GLU A 203 -10.31 7.57 -2.99
CA GLU A 203 -11.47 6.68 -2.84
C GLU A 203 -11.50 5.57 -3.88
N GLU A 204 -11.15 5.87 -5.13
CA GLU A 204 -11.05 4.90 -6.22
C GLU A 204 -9.97 3.84 -5.99
N GLU A 205 -8.83 4.22 -5.40
CA GLU A 205 -7.78 3.28 -5.05
C GLU A 205 -8.21 2.40 -3.88
N ILE A 206 -8.82 2.99 -2.84
CA ILE A 206 -9.39 2.26 -1.70
C ILE A 206 -10.47 1.30 -2.19
N ALA A 207 -11.36 1.73 -3.12
CA ALA A 207 -12.38 0.88 -3.71
C ALA A 207 -11.78 -0.37 -4.38
N ARG A 208 -10.77 -0.19 -5.24
CA ARG A 208 -10.06 -1.32 -5.88
C ARG A 208 -9.39 -2.26 -4.88
N ILE A 209 -8.88 -1.71 -3.77
CA ILE A 209 -8.28 -2.51 -2.70
C ILE A 209 -9.37 -3.32 -1.98
N VAL A 210 -10.50 -2.70 -1.63
CA VAL A 210 -11.63 -3.36 -0.95
C VAL A 210 -12.22 -4.47 -1.81
N GLU A 211 -12.41 -4.23 -3.11
CA GLU A 211 -12.95 -5.23 -4.05
C GLU A 211 -12.12 -6.52 -4.11
N PHE A 212 -10.82 -6.41 -3.87
CA PHE A 212 -9.92 -7.56 -3.87
C PHE A 212 -10.20 -8.55 -2.73
N TYR A 213 -10.71 -8.09 -1.58
CA TYR A 213 -10.95 -8.89 -0.39
C TYR A 213 -12.37 -9.47 -0.35
N ASP A 214 -12.53 -10.62 0.30
CA ASP A 214 -13.83 -11.24 0.55
C ASP A 214 -14.45 -10.70 1.85
N TYR A 215 -13.62 -10.34 2.84
CA TYR A 215 -14.02 -9.65 4.07
C TYR A 215 -12.95 -8.65 4.51
N LEU A 216 -13.36 -7.71 5.34
CA LEU A 216 -12.48 -6.70 5.93
C LEU A 216 -12.26 -7.00 7.41
N GLU A 217 -11.14 -6.54 7.95
CA GLU A 217 -10.76 -6.80 9.34
C GLU A 217 -10.52 -5.50 10.10
N ILE A 218 -11.00 -5.45 11.34
CA ILE A 218 -10.69 -4.44 12.33
C ILE A 218 -10.18 -5.10 13.60
N GLN A 219 -9.40 -4.35 14.41
CA GLN A 219 -8.80 -4.86 15.63
C GLN A 219 -9.03 -3.91 16.80
N PRO A 220 -8.94 -4.38 18.08
CA PRO A 220 -8.95 -3.52 19.24
C PRO A 220 -7.96 -2.37 19.09
N THR A 221 -8.36 -1.16 19.50
CA THR A 221 -7.51 0.02 19.35
C THR A 221 -6.18 -0.09 20.09
N GLY A 222 -6.15 -0.81 21.22
CA GLY A 222 -4.94 -1.10 21.97
C GLY A 222 -3.86 -1.85 21.18
N ASN A 223 -4.25 -2.67 20.20
CA ASN A 223 -3.31 -3.36 19.30
C ASN A 223 -2.48 -2.37 18.45
N ASN A 224 -3.05 -1.20 18.17
CA ASN A 224 -2.50 -0.20 17.27
C ASN A 224 -2.02 1.09 17.99
N GLU A 225 -2.01 1.15 19.32
CA GLU A 225 -1.55 2.31 20.09
C GLU A 225 -0.10 2.73 19.82
N PHE A 226 0.74 1.81 19.33
CA PHE A 226 2.09 2.15 18.91
C PHE A 226 2.11 3.24 17.82
N MET A 227 1.06 3.35 17.01
CA MET A 227 0.94 4.36 15.95
C MET A 227 0.85 5.77 16.53
N ILE A 228 0.24 5.94 17.72
CA ILE A 228 0.14 7.23 18.42
C ILE A 228 1.54 7.69 18.87
N ARG A 229 2.43 6.74 19.17
CA ARG A 229 3.79 7.02 19.65
C ARG A 229 4.83 7.15 18.54
N ASP A 230 4.51 6.71 17.31
CA ASP A 230 5.44 6.78 16.19
C ASP A 230 5.43 8.18 15.57
N PRO A 231 6.55 8.95 15.66
CA PRO A 231 6.63 10.30 15.11
C PRO A 231 6.47 10.36 13.58
N LYS A 232 6.52 9.22 12.89
CA LYS A 232 6.27 9.13 11.44
C LYS A 232 4.79 9.02 11.11
N MET A 233 3.95 8.67 12.08
CA MET A 233 2.50 8.53 11.94
C MET A 233 1.78 9.82 12.31
N THR A 234 1.96 10.86 11.52
CA THR A 234 1.44 12.21 11.83
C THR A 234 -0.09 12.33 11.80
N LYS A 235 -0.79 11.32 11.27
CA LYS A 235 -2.25 11.30 11.13
C LYS A 235 -2.98 10.56 12.25
N VAL A 236 -2.24 9.91 13.14
CA VAL A 236 -2.79 9.16 14.27
C VAL A 236 -2.14 9.68 15.54
N SER A 237 -2.89 10.40 16.36
CA SER A 237 -2.41 11.08 17.57
C SER A 237 -3.14 10.66 18.83
N THR A 238 -4.33 10.09 18.68
CA THR A 238 -5.23 9.72 19.79
C THR A 238 -5.89 8.36 19.57
N VAL A 239 -6.44 7.79 20.62
CA VAL A 239 -7.29 6.58 20.53
C VAL A 239 -8.53 6.84 19.68
N ALA A 240 -9.07 8.06 19.70
CA ALA A 240 -10.20 8.43 18.84
C ALA A 240 -9.87 8.31 17.36
N ASP A 241 -8.66 8.70 16.95
CA ASP A 241 -8.21 8.54 15.55
C ASP A 241 -8.16 7.05 15.15
N LEU A 242 -7.73 6.17 16.06
CA LEU A 242 -7.74 4.73 15.83
C LEU A 242 -9.16 4.17 15.70
N GLN A 243 -10.11 4.67 16.52
CA GLN A 243 -11.52 4.32 16.40
C GLN A 243 -12.11 4.80 15.07
N ASP A 244 -11.73 5.99 14.59
CA ASP A 244 -12.19 6.53 13.32
C ASP A 244 -11.66 5.73 12.12
N LEU A 245 -10.42 5.22 12.20
CA LEU A 245 -9.90 4.27 11.19
C LEU A 245 -10.75 2.98 11.15
N ASN A 246 -11.10 2.40 12.29
CA ASN A 246 -11.98 1.24 12.35
C ASN A 246 -13.39 1.56 11.82
N ARG A 247 -13.98 2.71 12.19
CA ARG A 247 -15.27 3.18 11.65
C ARG A 247 -15.21 3.29 10.14
N LYS A 248 -14.11 3.85 9.60
CA LYS A 248 -13.93 3.98 8.15
C LYS A 248 -13.90 2.63 7.45
N ILE A 249 -13.25 1.62 8.03
CA ILE A 249 -13.24 0.27 7.47
C ILE A 249 -14.64 -0.37 7.53
N VAL A 250 -15.41 -0.14 8.60
CA VAL A 250 -16.81 -0.58 8.70
C VAL A 250 -17.67 0.07 7.63
N GLU A 251 -17.58 1.40 7.44
CA GLU A 251 -18.27 2.13 6.37
C GLU A 251 -17.93 1.58 4.97
N LEU A 252 -16.66 1.24 4.74
CA LEU A 252 -16.22 0.62 3.49
C LEU A 252 -16.85 -0.77 3.31
N GLY A 253 -16.93 -1.55 4.39
CA GLY A 253 -17.62 -2.85 4.39
C GLY A 253 -19.09 -2.70 3.96
N GLU A 254 -19.80 -1.76 4.54
CA GLU A 254 -21.20 -1.46 4.17
C GLU A 254 -21.32 -0.98 2.72
N LYS A 255 -20.48 -0.01 2.32
CA LYS A 255 -20.50 0.56 0.96
C LYS A 255 -20.26 -0.50 -0.12
N PHE A 256 -19.35 -1.45 0.12
CA PHE A 256 -18.97 -2.49 -0.86
C PHE A 256 -19.59 -3.86 -0.58
N ASN A 257 -20.53 -3.93 0.37
CA ASN A 257 -21.20 -5.17 0.78
C ASN A 257 -20.21 -6.29 1.12
N LYS A 258 -19.20 -5.94 1.93
CA LYS A 258 -18.20 -6.87 2.48
C LYS A 258 -18.41 -7.06 3.97
N PRO A 259 -18.47 -8.30 4.48
CA PRO A 259 -18.45 -8.51 5.94
C PRO A 259 -17.22 -7.86 6.59
N VAL A 260 -17.40 -7.30 7.77
CA VAL A 260 -16.30 -6.80 8.59
C VAL A 260 -16.19 -7.65 9.84
N CYS A 261 -15.05 -8.23 10.09
CA CYS A 261 -14.77 -9.08 11.25
C CYS A 261 -13.83 -8.36 12.23
N ALA A 262 -14.17 -8.40 13.51
CA ALA A 262 -13.29 -7.93 14.57
C ALA A 262 -12.43 -9.09 15.06
N THR A 263 -11.10 -9.00 14.87
CA THR A 263 -10.15 -10.03 15.31
C THR A 263 -9.28 -9.53 16.46
N CYS A 264 -8.92 -10.43 17.39
CA CYS A 264 -8.15 -10.07 18.58
C CYS A 264 -6.63 -10.00 18.35
N ASP A 265 -6.11 -10.64 17.30
CA ASP A 265 -4.68 -10.78 17.03
C ASP A 265 -3.88 -11.36 18.21
N VAL A 266 -4.33 -12.50 18.73
CA VAL A 266 -3.80 -13.14 19.94
C VAL A 266 -2.36 -13.59 19.76
N HIS A 267 -1.47 -13.13 20.64
CA HIS A 267 -0.08 -13.54 20.73
C HIS A 267 0.29 -14.22 22.05
N PHE A 268 -0.53 -14.07 23.07
CA PHE A 268 -0.38 -14.72 24.36
C PHE A 268 -1.76 -14.91 25.03
N LEU A 269 -1.83 -15.80 26.04
CA LEU A 269 -3.10 -16.24 26.59
C LEU A 269 -3.69 -15.23 27.57
N ASN A 270 -2.93 -14.87 28.60
CA ASN A 270 -3.39 -13.96 29.65
C ASN A 270 -2.63 -12.63 29.59
N PRO A 271 -3.17 -11.52 30.10
CA PRO A 271 -2.50 -10.21 30.12
C PRO A 271 -1.08 -10.25 30.68
N GLU A 272 -0.86 -11.04 31.77
CA GLU A 272 0.44 -11.20 32.42
C GLU A 272 1.48 -11.96 31.60
N ASP A 273 1.06 -12.71 30.57
CA ASP A 273 1.96 -13.47 29.70
C ASP A 273 2.72 -12.57 28.69
N GLU A 274 2.38 -11.28 28.64
CA GLU A 274 3.09 -10.27 27.84
C GLU A 274 4.59 -10.29 28.09
N VAL A 275 5.01 -10.60 29.33
CA VAL A 275 6.42 -10.67 29.71
C VAL A 275 7.21 -11.68 28.85
N TYR A 276 6.61 -12.80 28.49
CA TYR A 276 7.27 -13.83 27.66
C TYR A 276 7.49 -13.32 26.22
N ARG A 277 6.48 -12.64 25.66
CA ARG A 277 6.62 -12.02 24.36
C ARG A 277 7.68 -10.92 24.37
N ARG A 278 7.70 -10.07 25.39
CA ARG A 278 8.71 -9.02 25.60
C ARG A 278 10.13 -9.57 25.61
N ILE A 279 10.38 -10.66 26.35
CA ILE A 279 11.68 -11.33 26.38
C ILE A 279 12.10 -11.81 24.99
N ILE A 280 11.18 -12.45 24.25
CA ILE A 280 11.45 -12.95 22.91
C ILE A 280 11.76 -11.80 21.94
N MET A 281 10.97 -10.73 21.98
CA MET A 281 11.13 -9.56 21.12
C MET A 281 12.42 -8.82 21.41
N SER A 282 12.74 -8.61 22.70
CA SER A 282 14.02 -8.01 23.14
C SER A 282 15.21 -8.83 22.63
N ASN A 283 15.17 -10.15 22.78
CA ASN A 283 16.23 -11.03 22.30
C ASN A 283 16.43 -10.99 20.77
N LYS A 284 15.36 -10.67 20.02
CA LYS A 284 15.41 -10.48 18.56
C LYS A 284 15.83 -9.07 18.15
N GLY A 285 16.09 -8.18 19.11
CA GLY A 285 16.58 -6.82 18.86
C GLY A 285 15.51 -5.80 18.45
N PHE A 286 14.23 -6.05 18.80
CA PHE A 286 13.18 -5.06 18.61
C PHE A 286 13.31 -3.93 19.63
N GLY A 287 13.41 -2.69 19.16
CA GLY A 287 13.65 -1.51 20.01
C GLY A 287 12.45 -1.10 20.88
N ASP A 288 11.26 -1.57 20.53
CA ASP A 288 9.97 -1.34 21.21
C ASP A 288 9.50 -2.53 22.04
N ALA A 289 10.39 -3.48 22.31
CA ALA A 289 10.05 -4.71 23.04
C ALA A 289 9.39 -4.45 24.41
N ASP A 290 9.75 -3.36 25.09
CA ASP A 290 9.18 -2.98 26.39
C ASP A 290 7.80 -2.30 26.30
N LEU A 291 7.31 -2.01 25.11
CA LEU A 291 6.02 -1.35 24.84
C LEU A 291 5.06 -2.33 24.15
N GLN A 292 4.78 -3.47 24.82
CA GLN A 292 3.93 -4.50 24.24
C GLN A 292 2.47 -4.05 24.13
N PRO A 293 1.83 -4.25 22.96
CA PRO A 293 0.39 -4.09 22.84
C PRO A 293 -0.35 -5.22 23.57
N PRO A 294 -1.62 -5.01 23.99
CA PRO A 294 -2.40 -5.97 24.77
C PRO A 294 -2.96 -7.11 23.89
N LEU A 295 -2.07 -7.95 23.34
CA LEU A 295 -2.40 -9.02 22.39
C LEU A 295 -2.77 -10.34 23.11
N TYR A 296 -3.50 -10.26 24.22
CA TYR A 296 -3.99 -11.44 24.93
C TYR A 296 -5.32 -11.95 24.35
N LEU A 297 -5.66 -13.20 24.66
CA LEU A 297 -6.94 -13.79 24.29
C LEU A 297 -8.08 -13.12 25.03
N ARG A 298 -8.94 -12.38 24.34
CA ARG A 298 -10.14 -11.77 24.87
C ARG A 298 -11.34 -12.69 24.74
N THR A 299 -12.21 -12.65 25.73
CA THR A 299 -13.55 -13.28 25.65
C THR A 299 -14.44 -12.49 24.69
N THR A 300 -15.60 -13.07 24.34
CA THR A 300 -16.59 -12.37 23.50
C THR A 300 -17.06 -11.07 24.16
N GLU A 301 -17.30 -11.09 25.49
CA GLU A 301 -17.71 -9.91 26.22
C GLU A 301 -16.65 -8.82 26.19
N GLU A 302 -15.38 -9.16 26.41
CA GLU A 302 -14.27 -8.21 26.32
C GLU A 302 -14.12 -7.64 24.91
N MET A 303 -14.33 -8.45 23.86
CA MET A 303 -14.32 -7.97 22.50
C MET A 303 -15.50 -7.03 22.21
N LEU A 304 -16.70 -7.33 22.70
CA LEU A 304 -17.87 -6.45 22.58
C LEU A 304 -17.61 -5.09 23.27
N ASP A 305 -16.97 -5.09 24.45
CA ASP A 305 -16.58 -3.88 25.17
C ASP A 305 -15.57 -3.03 24.37
N GLU A 306 -14.58 -3.67 23.76
CA GLU A 306 -13.58 -2.99 22.91
C GLU A 306 -14.20 -2.24 21.71
N PHE A 307 -15.31 -2.74 21.18
CA PHE A 307 -15.98 -2.18 20.00
C PHE A 307 -17.27 -1.41 20.30
N GLN A 308 -17.59 -1.14 21.60
CA GLN A 308 -18.80 -0.37 21.99
C GLN A 308 -18.92 0.99 21.29
N TYR A 309 -17.80 1.61 20.90
CA TYR A 309 -17.79 2.89 20.20
C TYR A 309 -18.43 2.82 18.80
N LEU A 310 -18.68 1.63 18.24
CA LEU A 310 -19.43 1.42 17.00
C LEU A 310 -20.95 1.40 17.23
N GLY A 311 -21.40 1.34 18.49
CA GLY A 311 -22.77 1.07 18.87
C GLY A 311 -23.04 -0.44 19.05
N ALA A 312 -23.98 -0.81 19.92
CA ALA A 312 -24.20 -2.20 20.36
C ALA A 312 -24.51 -3.15 19.19
N GLU A 313 -25.36 -2.74 18.25
CA GLU A 313 -25.76 -3.56 17.10
C GLU A 313 -24.57 -3.84 16.17
N LYS A 314 -23.78 -2.80 15.86
CA LYS A 314 -22.61 -2.96 15.00
C LYS A 314 -21.47 -3.71 15.69
N ALA A 315 -21.28 -3.54 17.00
CA ALA A 315 -20.32 -4.32 17.77
C ALA A 315 -20.68 -5.82 17.74
N GLU A 316 -21.96 -6.17 17.95
CA GLU A 316 -22.46 -7.57 17.84
C GLU A 316 -22.24 -8.12 16.41
N GLU A 317 -22.51 -7.32 15.38
CA GLU A 317 -22.30 -7.73 14.00
C GLU A 317 -20.84 -8.10 13.72
N VAL A 318 -19.88 -7.22 14.07
CA VAL A 318 -18.47 -7.43 13.73
C VAL A 318 -17.75 -8.41 14.63
N VAL A 319 -18.19 -8.58 15.89
CA VAL A 319 -17.55 -9.46 16.88
C VAL A 319 -18.13 -10.87 16.87
N VAL A 320 -19.44 -11.02 16.64
CA VAL A 320 -20.14 -12.30 16.79
C VAL A 320 -20.70 -12.81 15.47
N THR A 321 -21.49 -11.97 14.78
CA THR A 321 -22.25 -12.44 13.60
C THR A 321 -21.34 -12.75 12.42
N ASN A 322 -20.32 -11.94 12.19
CA ASN A 322 -19.42 -12.04 11.03
C ASN A 322 -18.16 -12.89 11.28
N THR A 323 -17.94 -13.37 12.53
CA THR A 323 -16.73 -14.15 12.91
C THR A 323 -16.92 -15.66 12.91
#